data_3669b6a99265d0f2aab1c3dea106d082
#
_entry.id   3669b6a99265d0f2aab1c3dea106d082
#
_cell.length_a   1.000
_cell.length_b   1.000
_cell.length_c   1.000
_cell.angle_alpha   90.00
_cell.angle_beta   90.00
_cell.angle_gamma   90.00
#
_symmetry.space_group_name_H-M   'P 1'
#
loop_
_entity.id
_entity.type
_entity.pdbx_description
1 polymer ?
#
loop_
_entity_poly.entity_id
_entity_poly.type
_entity_poly.pdbx_seq_one_letter_code
_entity_poly.pdbx_strand_id
1 'polypeptide(L)'
;MLLQEFKKNITFSDLTFELISSFEYFLQLKGYHTNTIAKHMKHLKRHVNIAINKEYIEIQKYAFRKYKIKTIENKHTHLVPEELERLENLILSGRYVKLQKSLDAFLFCCYAGMRYSDFINLSSENFVDINQETWLIYKSVKTGTEVRLPLYLLFSGKGIAILNKYRDNLEDFFHLRDNSNVNKDLIIITRLAGLSKRISFHTARHTNATLLIYNGINITTVQKLLGHKSVKTTQVYTNVMDMTIIHDLEKMK
;
A
#
# COMPACT_ATOMS: atom_id res chain seq x y z
N MET A 1 9.21 25.57 5.58
CA MET A 1 9.31 24.55 4.49
C MET A 1 10.78 24.32 4.17
N LEU A 2 11.20 23.08 3.83
CA LEU A 2 12.61 22.72 3.57
C LEU A 2 13.33 23.61 2.53
N LEU A 3 12.63 24.03 1.48
CA LEU A 3 13.22 24.92 0.48
C LEU A 3 13.52 26.32 1.04
N GLN A 4 12.68 26.85 1.92
CA GLN A 4 12.91 28.14 2.59
C GLN A 4 13.99 28.03 3.67
N GLU A 5 14.17 26.87 4.27
CA GLU A 5 15.27 26.57 5.18
C GLU A 5 16.61 26.51 4.43
N PHE A 6 16.61 25.94 3.23
CA PHE A 6 17.79 25.88 2.35
C PHE A 6 18.19 27.29 1.84
N LYS A 7 17.24 28.06 1.32
CA LYS A 7 17.46 29.41 0.82
C LYS A 7 16.21 30.25 1.05
N LYS A 8 16.38 31.38 1.78
CA LYS A 8 15.33 32.40 1.96
C LYS A 8 15.15 33.20 0.66
N ASN A 9 13.93 33.63 0.39
CA ASN A 9 13.61 34.54 -0.73
C ASN A 9 14.05 34.06 -2.11
N ILE A 10 13.71 32.81 -2.44
CA ILE A 10 13.94 32.26 -3.78
C ILE A 10 12.99 32.90 -4.79
N THR A 11 13.55 33.48 -5.84
CA THR A 11 12.84 34.04 -6.99
C THR A 11 12.82 33.02 -8.17
N PHE A 12 12.03 33.29 -9.19
CA PHE A 12 12.03 32.44 -10.40
C PHE A 12 13.36 32.46 -11.16
N SER A 13 14.11 33.58 -11.10
CA SER A 13 15.43 33.70 -11.69
C SER A 13 16.51 32.86 -10.97
N ASP A 14 16.32 32.55 -9.70
CA ASP A 14 17.22 31.68 -8.94
C ASP A 14 17.10 30.20 -9.31
N LEU A 15 16.01 29.79 -9.97
CA LEU A 15 15.71 28.39 -10.28
C LEU A 15 16.61 27.87 -11.43
N THR A 16 17.88 27.70 -11.13
CA THR A 16 18.90 27.14 -12.02
C THR A 16 19.16 25.67 -11.72
N PHE A 17 19.88 25.00 -12.64
CA PHE A 17 20.34 23.61 -12.39
C PHE A 17 21.20 23.51 -11.13
N GLU A 18 22.07 24.51 -10.90
CA GLU A 18 22.96 24.59 -9.74
C GLU A 18 22.16 24.67 -8.43
N LEU A 19 21.12 25.52 -8.38
CA LEU A 19 20.25 25.60 -7.20
C LEU A 19 19.54 24.27 -6.94
N ILE A 20 19.03 23.61 -7.96
CA ILE A 20 18.35 22.31 -7.85
C ILE A 20 19.32 21.25 -7.32
N SER A 21 20.53 21.19 -7.85
CA SER A 21 21.57 20.24 -7.41
C SER A 21 22.02 20.50 -5.99
N SER A 22 22.19 21.79 -5.61
CA SER A 22 22.56 22.19 -4.26
C SER A 22 21.44 21.88 -3.24
N PHE A 23 20.16 22.01 -3.64
CA PHE A 23 19.04 21.65 -2.80
C PHE A 23 18.96 20.12 -2.60
N GLU A 24 19.21 19.31 -3.64
CA GLU A 24 19.34 17.86 -3.49
C GLU A 24 20.44 17.51 -2.48
N TYR A 25 21.61 18.11 -2.62
CA TYR A 25 22.74 17.91 -1.71
C TYR A 25 22.42 18.31 -0.26
N PHE A 26 21.76 19.44 -0.06
CA PHE A 26 21.26 19.87 1.26
C PHE A 26 20.33 18.81 1.89
N LEU A 27 19.42 18.20 1.10
CA LEU A 27 18.55 17.14 1.59
C LEU A 27 19.33 15.86 1.95
N GLN A 28 20.40 15.54 1.19
CA GLN A 28 21.31 14.43 1.52
C GLN A 28 22.05 14.67 2.83
N LEU A 29 22.60 15.87 3.04
CA LEU A 29 23.27 16.25 4.29
C LEU A 29 22.32 16.18 5.49
N LYS A 30 21.03 16.43 5.31
CA LYS A 30 20.02 16.24 6.35
C LYS A 30 19.64 14.75 6.60
N GLY A 31 20.27 13.81 5.92
CA GLY A 31 20.03 12.38 6.09
C GLY A 31 18.72 11.86 5.47
N TYR A 32 18.10 12.61 4.55
CA TYR A 32 16.88 12.10 3.88
C TYR A 32 17.20 10.93 2.95
N HIS A 33 16.35 9.90 3.02
CA HIS A 33 16.41 8.75 2.11
C HIS A 33 16.14 9.17 0.67
N THR A 34 16.81 8.51 -0.31
CA THR A 34 16.74 8.82 -1.75
C THR A 34 15.32 9.01 -2.28
N ASN A 35 14.37 8.14 -1.91
CA ASN A 35 12.99 8.27 -2.36
C ASN A 35 12.24 9.46 -1.72
N THR A 36 12.64 9.88 -0.51
CA THR A 36 12.12 11.09 0.12
C THR A 36 12.64 12.32 -0.61
N ILE A 37 13.94 12.34 -0.94
CA ILE A 37 14.55 13.39 -1.78
C ILE A 37 13.84 13.44 -3.14
N ALA A 38 13.67 12.31 -3.81
CA ALA A 38 12.94 12.22 -5.07
C ALA A 38 11.53 12.81 -5.00
N LYS A 39 10.82 12.60 -3.88
CA LYS A 39 9.50 13.19 -3.64
C LYS A 39 9.58 14.71 -3.60
N HIS A 40 10.53 15.28 -2.86
CA HIS A 40 10.73 16.73 -2.79
C HIS A 40 11.10 17.32 -4.15
N MET A 41 12.00 16.65 -4.89
CA MET A 41 12.42 17.08 -6.22
C MET A 41 11.27 17.01 -7.24
N LYS A 42 10.41 15.99 -7.18
CA LYS A 42 9.19 15.89 -8.01
C LYS A 42 8.21 17.03 -7.70
N HIS A 43 8.03 17.38 -6.43
CA HIS A 43 7.21 18.52 -6.03
C HIS A 43 7.77 19.85 -6.56
N LEU A 44 9.08 20.09 -6.41
CA LEU A 44 9.74 21.28 -6.95
C LEU A 44 9.58 21.34 -8.47
N LYS A 45 9.87 20.24 -9.18
CA LYS A 45 9.69 20.13 -10.64
C LYS A 45 8.27 20.49 -11.09
N ARG A 46 7.24 20.01 -10.35
CA ARG A 46 5.84 20.34 -10.64
C ARG A 46 5.60 21.86 -10.56
N HIS A 47 6.12 22.54 -9.54
CA HIS A 47 5.94 23.98 -9.39
C HIS A 47 6.70 24.77 -10.45
N VAL A 48 7.92 24.35 -10.81
CA VAL A 48 8.67 24.94 -11.94
C VAL A 48 7.90 24.80 -13.25
N ASN A 49 7.31 23.62 -13.51
CA ASN A 49 6.48 23.42 -14.71
C ASN A 49 5.25 24.34 -14.73
N ILE A 50 4.61 24.56 -13.57
CA ILE A 50 3.48 25.48 -13.47
C ILE A 50 3.95 26.93 -13.74
N ALA A 51 5.13 27.31 -13.25
CA ALA A 51 5.69 28.64 -13.50
C ALA A 51 6.02 28.88 -14.97
N ILE A 52 6.52 27.85 -15.67
CA ILE A 52 6.73 27.90 -17.14
C ILE A 52 5.40 28.04 -17.86
N ASN A 53 4.40 27.23 -17.54
CA ASN A 53 3.08 27.28 -18.18
C ASN A 53 2.36 28.61 -17.93
N LYS A 54 2.73 29.34 -16.85
CA LYS A 54 2.22 30.69 -16.56
C LYS A 54 3.15 31.80 -17.08
N GLU A 55 4.15 31.45 -17.87
CA GLU A 55 5.13 32.38 -18.47
C GLU A 55 5.96 33.20 -17.43
N TYR A 56 6.01 32.74 -16.18
CA TYR A 56 6.90 33.33 -15.15
C TYR A 56 8.37 32.94 -15.34
N ILE A 57 8.62 31.86 -16.09
CA ILE A 57 9.96 31.35 -16.43
C ILE A 57 9.94 31.00 -17.92
N GLU A 58 10.92 31.50 -18.66
CA GLU A 58 11.13 31.10 -20.05
C GLU A 58 11.51 29.62 -20.16
N ILE A 59 10.97 28.90 -21.15
CA ILE A 59 11.23 27.46 -21.36
C ILE A 59 12.72 27.15 -21.55
N GLN A 60 13.49 28.11 -22.11
CA GLN A 60 14.94 27.99 -22.30
C GLN A 60 15.68 27.88 -20.96
N LYS A 61 15.16 28.50 -19.91
CA LYS A 61 15.69 28.51 -18.54
C LYS A 61 15.22 27.35 -17.67
N TYR A 62 14.62 26.32 -18.29
CA TYR A 62 14.08 25.15 -17.56
C TYR A 62 15.18 24.38 -16.81
N ALA A 63 15.27 24.59 -15.52
CA ALA A 63 16.30 24.04 -14.65
C ALA A 63 16.34 22.50 -14.58
N PHE A 64 15.21 21.82 -14.80
CA PHE A 64 15.11 20.34 -14.80
C PHE A 64 15.45 19.69 -16.15
N ARG A 65 15.89 20.46 -17.19
CA ARG A 65 16.19 19.90 -18.52
C ARG A 65 17.22 18.78 -18.46
N LYS A 66 18.30 18.97 -17.70
CA LYS A 66 19.40 18.00 -17.54
C LYS A 66 19.34 17.25 -16.21
N TYR A 67 18.44 17.62 -15.30
CA TYR A 67 18.34 17.02 -13.98
C TYR A 67 17.49 15.73 -14.00
N LYS A 68 18.08 14.62 -13.60
CA LYS A 68 17.39 13.31 -13.48
C LYS A 68 17.10 13.01 -12.02
N ILE A 69 15.83 12.90 -11.67
CA ILE A 69 15.41 12.51 -10.31
C ILE A 69 15.76 11.03 -10.10
N LYS A 70 16.65 10.77 -9.15
CA LYS A 70 17.05 9.40 -8.76
C LYS A 70 15.97 8.77 -7.87
N THR A 71 15.61 7.54 -8.16
CA THR A 71 14.70 6.74 -7.33
C THR A 71 15.28 5.34 -7.14
N ILE A 72 15.07 4.77 -5.97
CA ILE A 72 15.42 3.38 -5.67
C ILE A 72 14.10 2.59 -5.58
N GLU A 73 14.08 1.41 -6.18
CA GLU A 73 12.95 0.51 -6.08
C GLU A 73 12.76 0.06 -4.63
N ASN A 74 11.56 0.22 -4.08
CA ASN A 74 11.24 -0.24 -2.73
C ASN A 74 10.86 -1.72 -2.78
N LYS A 75 11.54 -2.53 -2.00
CA LYS A 75 11.08 -3.89 -1.73
C LYS A 75 9.83 -3.80 -0.85
N HIS A 76 8.74 -4.38 -1.31
CA HIS A 76 7.49 -4.44 -0.56
C HIS A 76 7.51 -5.62 0.40
N THR A 77 7.34 -5.34 1.70
CA THR A 77 7.19 -6.38 2.71
C THR A 77 5.84 -7.07 2.53
N HIS A 78 5.85 -8.39 2.44
CA HIS A 78 4.66 -9.26 2.44
C HIS A 78 4.91 -10.44 3.37
N LEU A 79 3.85 -11.13 3.76
CA LEU A 79 3.91 -12.36 4.53
C LEU A 79 3.92 -13.55 3.58
N VAL A 80 4.75 -14.55 3.90
CA VAL A 80 4.67 -15.88 3.28
C VAL A 80 3.56 -16.70 3.96
N PRO A 81 3.09 -17.82 3.35
CA PRO A 81 1.97 -18.60 3.89
C PRO A 81 2.15 -18.98 5.37
N GLU A 82 3.34 -19.43 5.76
CA GLU A 82 3.66 -19.88 7.12
C GLU A 82 3.63 -18.72 8.13
N GLU A 83 4.00 -17.51 7.70
CA GLU A 83 3.92 -16.30 8.54
C GLU A 83 2.47 -15.84 8.72
N LEU A 84 1.66 -15.96 7.65
CA LEU A 84 0.23 -15.65 7.71
C LEU A 84 -0.49 -16.64 8.63
N GLU A 85 -0.20 -17.93 8.52
CA GLU A 85 -0.74 -18.99 9.38
C GLU A 85 -0.41 -18.76 10.87
N ARG A 86 0.80 -18.29 11.20
CA ARG A 86 1.14 -17.93 12.59
C ARG A 86 0.25 -16.81 13.13
N LEU A 87 -0.12 -15.85 12.30
CA LEU A 87 -1.05 -14.78 12.70
C LEU A 87 -2.49 -15.30 12.81
N GLU A 88 -2.91 -16.20 11.93
CA GLU A 88 -4.24 -16.83 11.98
C GLU A 88 -4.43 -17.63 13.28
N ASN A 89 -3.39 -18.36 13.69
CA ASN A 89 -3.41 -19.23 14.87
C ASN A 89 -3.02 -18.50 16.17
N LEU A 90 -2.74 -17.18 16.11
CA LEU A 90 -2.33 -16.43 17.28
C LEU A 90 -3.50 -16.24 18.27
N ILE A 91 -3.35 -16.79 19.45
CA ILE A 91 -4.30 -16.59 20.55
C ILE A 91 -3.86 -15.41 21.41
N LEU A 92 -4.65 -14.34 21.39
CA LEU A 92 -4.42 -13.16 22.20
C LEU A 92 -5.13 -13.32 23.56
N SER A 93 -4.38 -13.25 24.66
CA SER A 93 -4.90 -13.42 26.03
C SER A 93 -4.52 -12.25 26.94
N GLY A 94 -5.20 -12.13 28.05
CA GLY A 94 -4.94 -11.12 29.06
C GLY A 94 -4.98 -9.70 28.48
N ARG A 95 -3.93 -8.90 28.73
CA ARG A 95 -3.86 -7.50 28.27
C ARG A 95 -3.83 -7.34 26.73
N TYR A 96 -3.60 -8.41 26.00
CA TYR A 96 -3.49 -8.37 24.52
C TYR A 96 -4.82 -8.62 23.81
N VAL A 97 -5.87 -9.06 24.48
CA VAL A 97 -7.21 -9.28 23.90
C VAL A 97 -7.72 -8.04 23.14
N LYS A 98 -7.43 -6.84 23.64
CA LYS A 98 -7.76 -5.58 22.98
C LYS A 98 -7.15 -5.39 21.57
N LEU A 99 -6.16 -6.20 21.20
CA LEU A 99 -5.52 -6.16 19.88
C LEU A 99 -6.26 -7.05 18.87
N GLN A 100 -7.23 -7.86 19.30
CA GLN A 100 -7.93 -8.83 18.45
C GLN A 100 -8.58 -8.17 17.24
N LYS A 101 -9.24 -7.04 17.45
CA LYS A 101 -9.89 -6.28 16.35
C LYS A 101 -8.87 -5.81 15.30
N SER A 102 -7.68 -5.35 15.74
CA SER A 102 -6.59 -4.94 14.82
C SER A 102 -6.02 -6.14 14.06
N LEU A 103 -5.89 -7.30 14.71
CA LEU A 103 -5.44 -8.54 14.08
C LEU A 103 -6.45 -9.04 13.04
N ASP A 104 -7.73 -9.15 13.42
CA ASP A 104 -8.79 -9.63 12.54
C ASP A 104 -8.97 -8.70 11.33
N ALA A 105 -8.89 -7.38 11.51
CA ALA A 105 -8.95 -6.41 10.42
C ALA A 105 -7.74 -6.53 9.47
N PHE A 106 -6.55 -6.76 10.00
CA PHE A 106 -5.35 -7.01 9.20
C PHE A 106 -5.48 -8.30 8.39
N LEU A 107 -5.91 -9.40 9.03
CA LEU A 107 -6.13 -10.69 8.37
C LEU A 107 -7.22 -10.59 7.29
N PHE A 108 -8.34 -9.91 7.60
CA PHE A 108 -9.39 -9.65 6.60
C PHE A 108 -8.82 -8.94 5.37
N CYS A 109 -7.97 -7.93 5.58
CA CYS A 109 -7.32 -7.22 4.48
C CYS A 109 -6.24 -8.06 3.77
N CYS A 110 -5.64 -9.07 4.42
CA CYS A 110 -4.81 -10.06 3.73
C CYS A 110 -5.63 -10.89 2.74
N TYR A 111 -6.89 -11.17 3.04
CA TYR A 111 -7.78 -11.95 2.16
C TYR A 111 -8.52 -11.10 1.12
N ALA A 112 -8.89 -9.87 1.47
CA ALA A 112 -9.64 -8.97 0.60
C ALA A 112 -8.76 -7.97 -0.20
N GLY A 113 -7.46 -7.87 0.09
CA GLY A 113 -6.53 -6.99 -0.62
C GLY A 113 -6.80 -5.50 -0.43
N MET A 114 -7.53 -5.10 0.62
CA MET A 114 -7.98 -3.73 0.84
C MET A 114 -6.90 -2.80 1.38
N ARG A 115 -7.04 -1.51 1.13
CA ARG A 115 -6.29 -0.47 1.84
C ARG A 115 -6.99 -0.16 3.17
N TYR A 116 -6.21 0.36 4.13
CA TYR A 116 -6.76 0.86 5.39
C TYR A 116 -7.91 1.85 5.18
N SER A 117 -7.72 2.83 4.27
CA SER A 117 -8.74 3.82 3.95
C SER A 117 -10.01 3.23 3.32
N ASP A 118 -9.89 2.13 2.59
CA ASP A 118 -11.04 1.46 2.00
C ASP A 118 -11.76 0.66 3.11
N PHE A 119 -11.03 -0.03 3.98
CA PHE A 119 -11.57 -0.83 5.07
C PHE A 119 -12.41 -0.01 6.07
N ILE A 120 -11.89 1.12 6.54
CA ILE A 120 -12.59 1.96 7.54
C ILE A 120 -13.80 2.72 6.98
N ASN A 121 -14.01 2.68 5.66
CA ASN A 121 -15.17 3.26 4.99
C ASN A 121 -16.16 2.18 4.52
N LEU A 122 -16.01 0.93 4.97
CA LEU A 122 -17.01 -0.10 4.74
C LEU A 122 -18.19 0.06 5.68
N SER A 123 -19.33 -0.39 5.19
CA SER A 123 -20.57 -0.60 5.95
C SER A 123 -21.16 -1.97 5.58
N SER A 124 -22.19 -2.40 6.28
CA SER A 124 -22.96 -3.59 5.94
C SER A 124 -23.52 -3.58 4.52
N GLU A 125 -23.82 -2.40 3.98
CA GLU A 125 -24.33 -2.22 2.61
C GLU A 125 -23.34 -2.63 1.51
N ASN A 126 -22.04 -2.72 1.83
CA ASN A 126 -21.03 -3.16 0.89
C ASN A 126 -21.04 -4.68 0.65
N PHE A 127 -21.73 -5.43 1.49
CA PHE A 127 -21.85 -6.88 1.39
C PHE A 127 -23.17 -7.24 0.72
N VAL A 128 -23.07 -7.80 -0.48
CA VAL A 128 -24.23 -8.11 -1.33
C VAL A 128 -24.23 -9.59 -1.63
N ASP A 129 -25.37 -10.24 -1.44
CA ASP A 129 -25.55 -11.63 -1.84
C ASP A 129 -25.93 -11.69 -3.32
N ILE A 130 -25.11 -12.37 -4.11
CA ILE A 130 -25.32 -12.63 -5.53
C ILE A 130 -25.31 -14.15 -5.70
N ASN A 131 -26.43 -14.72 -6.12
CA ASN A 131 -26.62 -16.18 -6.27
C ASN A 131 -26.31 -16.96 -4.97
N GLN A 132 -26.78 -16.46 -3.82
CA GLN A 132 -26.55 -17.03 -2.48
C GLN A 132 -25.07 -17.00 -2.02
N GLU A 133 -24.24 -16.20 -2.69
CA GLU A 133 -22.81 -16.05 -2.38
C GLU A 133 -22.49 -14.62 -2.01
N THR A 134 -21.71 -14.44 -0.94
CA THR A 134 -21.37 -13.10 -0.43
C THR A 134 -20.29 -12.43 -1.25
N TRP A 135 -20.62 -11.28 -1.80
CA TRP A 135 -19.72 -10.37 -2.50
C TRP A 135 -19.47 -9.11 -1.69
N LEU A 136 -18.25 -8.64 -1.71
CA LEU A 136 -17.90 -7.31 -1.21
C LEU A 136 -17.74 -6.35 -2.41
N ILE A 137 -18.58 -5.31 -2.45
CA ILE A 137 -18.59 -4.30 -3.52
C ILE A 137 -18.38 -2.93 -2.90
N TYR A 138 -17.32 -2.25 -3.31
CA TYR A 138 -17.01 -0.92 -2.81
C TYR A 138 -16.30 -0.06 -3.86
N LYS A 139 -16.34 1.26 -3.67
CA LYS A 139 -15.57 2.22 -4.46
C LYS A 139 -14.33 2.64 -3.70
N SER A 140 -13.15 2.32 -4.25
CA SER A 140 -11.89 2.65 -3.60
C SER A 140 -11.71 4.15 -3.39
N VAL A 141 -11.47 4.57 -2.15
CA VAL A 141 -11.30 5.97 -1.75
C VAL A 141 -10.16 6.65 -2.52
N LYS A 142 -9.04 5.96 -2.72
CA LYS A 142 -7.85 6.52 -3.36
C LYS A 142 -7.98 6.65 -4.88
N THR A 143 -8.63 5.68 -5.53
CA THR A 143 -8.64 5.57 -7.00
C THR A 143 -9.98 5.91 -7.63
N GLY A 144 -11.07 5.89 -6.84
CA GLY A 144 -12.43 6.00 -7.34
C GLY A 144 -12.89 4.80 -8.18
N THR A 145 -12.09 3.73 -8.23
CA THR A 145 -12.40 2.50 -8.98
C THR A 145 -13.37 1.65 -8.18
N GLU A 146 -14.42 1.13 -8.82
CA GLU A 146 -15.26 0.10 -8.23
C GLU A 146 -14.48 -1.21 -8.14
N VAL A 147 -14.56 -1.86 -6.99
CA VAL A 147 -13.94 -3.15 -6.69
C VAL A 147 -15.03 -4.13 -6.31
N ARG A 148 -15.01 -5.31 -6.91
CA ARG A 148 -15.97 -6.39 -6.67
C ARG A 148 -15.20 -7.65 -6.31
N LEU A 149 -15.40 -8.15 -5.08
CA LEU A 149 -14.65 -9.27 -4.51
C LEU A 149 -15.61 -10.41 -4.19
N PRO A 150 -15.49 -11.57 -4.84
CA PRO A 150 -16.21 -12.79 -4.47
C PRO A 150 -15.56 -13.40 -3.22
N LEU A 151 -15.95 -12.93 -2.02
CA LEU A 151 -15.29 -13.30 -0.76
C LEU A 151 -15.29 -14.81 -0.52
N TYR A 152 -16.30 -15.54 -1.00
CA TYR A 152 -16.42 -16.98 -0.86
C TYR A 152 -15.31 -17.76 -1.61
N LEU A 153 -14.77 -17.19 -2.71
CA LEU A 153 -13.67 -17.80 -3.47
C LEU A 153 -12.30 -17.39 -2.98
N LEU A 154 -12.18 -16.17 -2.43
CA LEU A 154 -10.90 -15.65 -2.00
C LEU A 154 -10.42 -16.36 -0.73
N PHE A 155 -9.25 -17.02 -0.83
CA PHE A 155 -8.62 -17.73 0.28
C PHE A 155 -9.59 -18.68 1.01
N SER A 156 -10.39 -19.42 0.24
CA SER A 156 -11.38 -20.38 0.75
C SER A 156 -12.39 -19.77 1.74
N GLY A 157 -12.79 -18.51 1.50
CA GLY A 157 -13.79 -17.82 2.34
C GLY A 157 -13.28 -17.38 3.72
N LYS A 158 -11.98 -17.38 3.99
CA LYS A 158 -11.41 -16.95 5.29
C LYS A 158 -11.85 -15.53 5.69
N GLY A 159 -12.05 -14.64 4.71
CA GLY A 159 -12.60 -13.30 4.95
C GLY A 159 -14.00 -13.34 5.53
N ILE A 160 -14.88 -14.22 5.04
CA ILE A 160 -16.26 -14.42 5.56
C ILE A 160 -16.21 -14.95 6.98
N ALA A 161 -15.31 -15.91 7.27
CA ALA A 161 -15.15 -16.45 8.62
C ALA A 161 -14.81 -15.35 9.65
N ILE A 162 -14.00 -14.36 9.25
CA ILE A 162 -13.72 -13.20 10.11
C ILE A 162 -14.97 -12.32 10.28
N LEU A 163 -15.67 -11.99 9.19
CA LEU A 163 -16.89 -11.18 9.27
C LEU A 163 -17.93 -11.79 10.19
N ASN A 164 -18.07 -13.12 10.17
CA ASN A 164 -19.02 -13.86 11.03
C ASN A 164 -18.73 -13.69 12.54
N LYS A 165 -17.49 -13.40 12.94
CA LYS A 165 -17.16 -13.07 14.33
C LYS A 165 -17.79 -11.74 14.77
N TYR A 166 -18.06 -10.85 13.83
CA TYR A 166 -18.53 -9.47 14.02
C TYR A 166 -19.92 -9.22 13.44
N ARG A 167 -20.65 -10.29 13.04
CA ARG A 167 -21.94 -10.18 12.33
C ARG A 167 -22.97 -9.32 13.07
N ASP A 168 -22.93 -9.31 14.41
CA ASP A 168 -23.87 -8.56 15.23
C ASP A 168 -23.53 -7.06 15.33
N ASN A 169 -22.30 -6.68 14.96
CA ASN A 169 -21.83 -5.29 14.94
C ASN A 169 -20.70 -5.07 13.93
N LEU A 170 -20.99 -5.22 12.65
CA LEU A 170 -20.02 -5.00 11.55
C LEU A 170 -19.51 -3.56 11.51
N GLU A 171 -20.37 -2.59 11.82
CA GLU A 171 -19.99 -1.18 11.80
C GLU A 171 -18.87 -0.91 12.82
N ASP A 172 -18.96 -1.48 14.02
CA ASP A 172 -17.86 -1.37 14.99
C ASP A 172 -16.59 -2.05 14.47
N PHE A 173 -16.70 -3.20 13.79
CA PHE A 173 -15.52 -3.88 13.22
C PHE A 173 -14.77 -3.00 12.22
N PHE A 174 -15.47 -2.28 11.37
CA PHE A 174 -14.84 -1.37 10.40
C PHE A 174 -14.36 -0.07 11.05
N HIS A 175 -14.85 0.29 12.23
CA HIS A 175 -14.44 1.49 12.96
C HIS A 175 -13.12 1.27 13.73
N LEU A 176 -11.99 1.29 13.00
CA LEU A 176 -10.66 1.18 13.61
C LEU A 176 -10.17 2.53 14.12
N ARG A 177 -9.29 2.49 15.13
CA ARG A 177 -8.46 3.63 15.49
C ARG A 177 -7.64 4.09 14.28
N ASP A 178 -7.02 5.27 14.34
CA ASP A 178 -6.18 5.77 13.23
C ASP A 178 -5.09 4.75 12.82
N ASN A 179 -4.68 4.84 11.56
CA ASN A 179 -3.71 3.91 10.96
C ASN A 179 -2.38 3.82 11.71
N SER A 180 -1.94 4.92 12.36
CA SER A 180 -0.71 4.94 13.14
C SER A 180 -0.84 4.06 14.39
N ASN A 181 -1.98 4.11 15.09
CA ASN A 181 -2.25 3.29 16.26
C ASN A 181 -2.43 1.81 15.89
N VAL A 182 -3.16 1.51 14.81
CA VAL A 182 -3.26 0.13 14.30
C VAL A 182 -1.89 -0.42 13.93
N ASN A 183 -1.02 0.36 13.31
CA ASN A 183 0.36 -0.07 13.02
C ASN A 183 1.20 -0.32 14.30
N LYS A 184 0.96 0.41 15.39
CA LYS A 184 1.58 0.10 16.70
C LYS A 184 1.09 -1.23 17.26
N ASP A 185 -0.22 -1.54 17.12
CA ASP A 185 -0.76 -2.84 17.49
C ASP A 185 -0.11 -3.96 16.69
N LEU A 186 0.04 -3.79 15.38
CA LEU A 186 0.67 -4.78 14.50
C LEU A 186 2.13 -5.08 14.89
N ILE A 187 2.88 -4.09 15.40
CA ILE A 187 4.24 -4.32 15.92
C ILE A 187 4.21 -5.28 17.13
N ILE A 188 3.21 -5.14 17.99
CA ILE A 188 3.06 -6.04 19.16
C ILE A 188 2.62 -7.43 18.69
N ILE A 189 1.60 -7.48 17.83
CA ILE A 189 1.04 -8.71 17.27
C ILE A 189 2.13 -9.54 16.57
N THR A 190 2.93 -8.93 15.71
CA THR A 190 4.03 -9.65 15.01
C THR A 190 5.07 -10.21 15.96
N ARG A 191 5.40 -9.48 17.03
CA ARG A 191 6.31 -9.97 18.07
C ARG A 191 5.71 -11.18 18.80
N LEU A 192 4.42 -11.14 19.13
CA LEU A 192 3.75 -12.26 19.78
C LEU A 192 3.67 -13.50 18.87
N ALA A 193 3.50 -13.29 17.57
CA ALA A 193 3.50 -14.36 16.56
C ALA A 193 4.91 -14.87 16.20
N GLY A 194 5.97 -14.34 16.80
CA GLY A 194 7.36 -14.74 16.51
C GLY A 194 7.83 -14.35 15.10
N LEU A 195 7.27 -13.28 14.53
CA LEU A 195 7.70 -12.78 13.22
C LEU A 195 8.84 -11.78 13.36
N SER A 196 9.88 -11.94 12.55
CA SER A 196 11.02 -11.00 12.50
C SER A 196 10.75 -9.78 11.61
N LYS A 197 9.78 -9.88 10.68
CA LYS A 197 9.43 -8.82 9.75
C LYS A 197 8.66 -7.69 10.44
N ARG A 198 9.04 -6.45 10.14
CA ARG A 198 8.22 -5.30 10.49
C ARG A 198 7.10 -5.16 9.46
N ILE A 199 5.87 -5.35 9.89
CA ILE A 199 4.69 -5.16 9.05
C ILE A 199 3.95 -3.86 9.38
N SER A 200 3.17 -3.40 8.42
CA SER A 200 2.20 -2.31 8.55
C SER A 200 0.86 -2.79 7.99
N PHE A 201 -0.21 -2.04 8.22
CA PHE A 201 -1.52 -2.41 7.67
C PHE A 201 -1.48 -2.58 6.14
N HIS A 202 -0.64 -1.80 5.45
CA HIS A 202 -0.48 -1.92 4.00
C HIS A 202 0.20 -3.23 3.56
N THR A 203 0.94 -3.87 4.47
CA THR A 203 1.52 -5.21 4.24
C THR A 203 0.46 -6.26 3.95
N ALA A 204 -0.76 -6.14 4.53
CA ALA A 204 -1.87 -7.04 4.23
C ALA A 204 -2.19 -7.08 2.72
N ARG A 205 -2.29 -5.92 2.11
CA ARG A 205 -2.55 -5.82 0.67
C ARG A 205 -1.38 -6.34 -0.20
N HIS A 206 -0.15 -6.13 0.23
CA HIS A 206 1.01 -6.72 -0.44
C HIS A 206 0.99 -8.25 -0.34
N THR A 207 0.65 -8.78 0.83
CA THR A 207 0.46 -10.22 1.08
C THR A 207 -0.61 -10.80 0.17
N ASN A 208 -1.80 -10.19 0.12
CA ASN A 208 -2.88 -10.59 -0.77
C ASN A 208 -2.42 -10.69 -2.23
N ALA A 209 -1.84 -9.60 -2.75
CA ALA A 209 -1.40 -9.53 -4.14
C ALA A 209 -0.35 -10.60 -4.48
N THR A 210 0.64 -10.77 -3.60
CA THR A 210 1.72 -11.74 -3.77
C THR A 210 1.19 -13.16 -3.73
N LEU A 211 0.32 -13.49 -2.77
CA LEU A 211 -0.26 -14.84 -2.65
C LEU A 211 -1.20 -15.17 -3.81
N LEU A 212 -1.99 -14.21 -4.31
CA LEU A 212 -2.83 -14.45 -5.49
C LEU A 212 -1.98 -14.76 -6.73
N ILE A 213 -0.90 -14.00 -6.95
CA ILE A 213 0.02 -14.26 -8.08
C ILE A 213 0.73 -15.59 -7.87
N TYR A 214 1.21 -15.90 -6.67
CA TYR A 214 1.84 -17.18 -6.35
C TYR A 214 0.90 -18.37 -6.62
N ASN A 215 -0.39 -18.23 -6.34
CA ASN A 215 -1.41 -19.24 -6.68
C ASN A 215 -1.83 -19.23 -8.15
N GLY A 216 -1.11 -18.53 -9.03
CA GLY A 216 -1.34 -18.53 -10.48
C GLY A 216 -2.50 -17.68 -10.95
N ILE A 217 -3.03 -16.79 -10.11
CA ILE A 217 -4.08 -15.85 -10.54
C ILE A 217 -3.46 -14.85 -11.52
N ASN A 218 -4.10 -14.67 -12.67
CA ASN A 218 -3.65 -13.77 -13.72
C ASN A 218 -3.49 -12.33 -13.18
N ILE A 219 -2.40 -11.66 -13.54
CA ILE A 219 -2.07 -10.31 -13.08
C ILE A 219 -3.17 -9.29 -13.36
N THR A 220 -3.91 -9.42 -14.47
CA THR A 220 -5.03 -8.52 -14.80
C THR A 220 -6.24 -8.75 -13.89
N THR A 221 -6.45 -9.99 -13.44
CA THR A 221 -7.45 -10.32 -12.42
C THR A 221 -7.03 -9.73 -11.07
N VAL A 222 -5.77 -9.92 -10.65
CA VAL A 222 -5.24 -9.32 -9.42
C VAL A 222 -5.32 -7.79 -9.47
N GLN A 223 -5.02 -7.17 -10.62
CA GLN A 223 -5.21 -5.74 -10.82
C GLN A 223 -6.64 -5.29 -10.53
N LYS A 224 -7.65 -6.00 -11.05
CA LYS A 224 -9.08 -5.69 -10.85
C LYS A 224 -9.47 -5.89 -9.38
N LEU A 225 -9.10 -7.02 -8.76
CA LEU A 225 -9.38 -7.30 -7.35
C LEU A 225 -8.79 -6.23 -6.43
N LEU A 226 -7.61 -5.72 -6.76
CA LEU A 226 -6.96 -4.64 -6.01
C LEU A 226 -7.49 -3.24 -6.36
N GLY A 227 -8.26 -3.05 -7.41
CA GLY A 227 -8.70 -1.74 -7.89
C GLY A 227 -7.54 -0.84 -8.34
N HIS A 228 -6.51 -1.41 -8.98
CA HIS A 228 -5.42 -0.63 -9.56
C HIS A 228 -5.82 -0.10 -10.94
N LYS A 229 -5.61 1.21 -11.18
CA LYS A 229 -5.87 1.83 -12.50
C LYS A 229 -4.93 1.34 -13.60
N SER A 230 -3.76 0.80 -13.25
CA SER A 230 -2.74 0.34 -14.20
C SER A 230 -2.13 -0.98 -13.75
N VAL A 231 -1.95 -1.90 -14.70
CA VAL A 231 -1.24 -3.18 -14.50
C VAL A 231 0.17 -2.95 -13.97
N LYS A 232 0.86 -1.89 -14.41
CA LYS A 232 2.20 -1.52 -13.93
C LYS A 232 2.28 -1.42 -12.40
N THR A 233 1.19 -0.99 -11.73
CA THR A 233 1.13 -0.96 -10.27
C THR A 233 1.07 -2.37 -9.65
N THR A 234 0.59 -3.35 -10.40
CA THR A 234 0.49 -4.76 -9.96
C THR A 234 1.75 -5.54 -10.31
N GLN A 235 2.49 -5.12 -11.33
CA GLN A 235 3.73 -5.78 -11.76
C GLN A 235 4.82 -5.85 -10.67
N VAL A 236 4.79 -4.94 -9.70
CA VAL A 236 5.73 -4.98 -8.56
C VAL A 236 5.63 -6.26 -7.72
N TYR A 237 4.55 -7.02 -7.86
CA TYR A 237 4.33 -8.28 -7.16
C TYR A 237 4.79 -9.51 -7.96
N THR A 238 5.06 -9.37 -9.27
CA THR A 238 5.50 -10.48 -10.12
C THR A 238 6.99 -10.80 -9.96
N ASN A 239 7.80 -9.84 -9.49
CA ASN A 239 9.24 -10.00 -9.32
C ASN A 239 9.63 -10.70 -8.00
N VAL A 240 8.66 -11.27 -7.27
CA VAL A 240 8.86 -11.55 -5.84
C VAL A 240 9.34 -12.94 -5.54
N MET A 241 9.21 -13.94 -6.46
CA MET A 241 9.58 -15.32 -6.07
C MET A 241 10.14 -16.14 -7.25
N ASP A 242 11.36 -16.65 -7.06
CA ASP A 242 11.89 -17.78 -7.86
C ASP A 242 10.98 -19.01 -7.75
N MET A 243 10.28 -19.17 -6.62
CA MET A 243 9.26 -20.19 -6.38
C MET A 243 8.07 -20.10 -7.35
N THR A 244 7.72 -18.91 -7.85
CA THR A 244 6.65 -18.75 -8.86
C THR A 244 7.08 -19.39 -10.18
N ILE A 245 8.36 -19.26 -10.54
CA ILE A 245 8.92 -19.90 -11.75
C ILE A 245 8.83 -21.41 -11.63
N ILE A 246 9.25 -21.97 -10.50
CA ILE A 246 9.19 -23.41 -10.23
C ILE A 246 7.73 -23.89 -10.32
N HIS A 247 6.82 -23.23 -9.63
CA HIS A 247 5.41 -23.59 -9.60
C HIS A 247 4.74 -23.52 -10.99
N ASP A 248 5.06 -22.49 -11.79
CA ASP A 248 4.51 -22.37 -13.16
C ASP A 248 5.08 -23.43 -14.11
N LEU A 249 6.38 -23.78 -13.96
CA LEU A 249 6.99 -24.83 -14.76
C LEU A 249 6.52 -26.24 -14.35
N GLU A 250 6.20 -26.47 -13.07
CA GLU A 250 5.64 -27.74 -12.60
C GLU A 250 4.25 -28.02 -13.17
N LYS A 251 3.45 -26.99 -13.45
CA LYS A 251 2.15 -27.11 -14.12
C LYS A 251 2.25 -27.56 -15.58
N MET A 252 3.44 -27.50 -16.19
CA MET A 252 3.67 -27.93 -17.57
C MET A 252 4.04 -29.41 -17.67
N LYS A 253 4.22 -30.12 -16.55
CA LYS A 253 4.47 -31.55 -16.49
C LYS A 253 3.15 -32.32 -16.37
#